data_bcd1cba2de91571b52eae2e16e7b2507
#
_entry.id   bcd1cba2de91571b52eae2e16e7b2507
#
_cell.length_a   1.000
_cell.length_b   1.000
_cell.length_c   1.000
_cell.angle_alpha   90.00
_cell.angle_beta   90.00
_cell.angle_gamma   90.00
#
_symmetry.space_group_name_H-M   'P 1'
#
loop_
_entity.id
_entity.type
_entity.pdbx_description
1 polymer ?
#
loop_
_entity_poly.entity_id
_entity_poly.type
_entity_poly.pdbx_seq_one_letter_code
_entity_poly.pdbx_strand_id
1 'polypeptide(L)'
;MTNIAQRTITGTVFVAVIIAAILFGEKTLATLTIIVSFLSLNEFNGLVKGKYNVNVPLVESCLGAVMMTASIVLPLKYGLTLLFFIVPYYFVCMAIELFRKQQDPVKTWAFFLLGQLYIAVPFALLNLIALSDKLIVLAIFVLIWVNDTFAYLTGMGTSKTIGNHKMFPRVSPKKSWEGLAGGAVMAVVASVIFSRLTDIAGFSTAEWIGLAIVIVVFGTIGDLCESIFKRTLGVKDSGTILPGHGGMLDRFDSVLFATIGTIMYLGIITTI
;
A
#
# COMPACT_ATOMS: atom_id res chain seq x y z
N MET A 1 -3.83 -16.97 -25.17
CA MET A 1 -4.14 -17.41 -23.78
C MET A 1 -5.54 -16.88 -23.42
N THR A 2 -6.35 -17.66 -22.72
CA THR A 2 -7.65 -17.16 -22.23
C THR A 2 -7.40 -16.08 -21.18
N ASN A 3 -8.30 -15.08 -21.08
CA ASN A 3 -8.19 -14.00 -20.07
C ASN A 3 -8.01 -14.54 -18.63
N ILE A 4 -8.60 -15.68 -18.32
CA ILE A 4 -8.49 -16.32 -16.98
C ILE A 4 -7.08 -16.86 -16.76
N ALA A 5 -6.50 -17.60 -17.72
CA ALA A 5 -5.15 -18.16 -17.57
C ALA A 5 -4.09 -17.05 -17.42
N GLN A 6 -4.20 -15.96 -18.19
CA GLN A 6 -3.31 -14.80 -18.04
C GLN A 6 -3.41 -14.18 -16.65
N ARG A 7 -4.62 -13.98 -16.13
CA ARG A 7 -4.84 -13.43 -14.79
C ARG A 7 -4.25 -14.34 -13.71
N THR A 8 -4.50 -15.64 -13.78
CA THR A 8 -3.96 -16.59 -12.80
C THR A 8 -2.44 -16.56 -12.77
N ILE A 9 -1.78 -16.63 -13.95
CA ILE A 9 -0.31 -16.60 -14.02
C ILE A 9 0.24 -15.29 -13.45
N THR A 10 -0.29 -14.14 -13.89
CA THR A 10 0.19 -12.83 -13.40
C THR A 10 0.01 -12.71 -11.89
N GLY A 11 -1.15 -13.11 -11.35
CA GLY A 11 -1.41 -13.07 -9.91
C GLY A 11 -0.49 -14.00 -9.11
N THR A 12 -0.28 -15.23 -9.59
CA THR A 12 0.63 -16.19 -8.92
C THR A 12 2.07 -15.68 -8.91
N VAL A 13 2.57 -15.19 -10.06
CA VAL A 13 3.92 -14.60 -10.13
C VAL A 13 4.05 -13.39 -9.21
N PHE A 14 3.06 -12.51 -9.20
CA PHE A 14 3.04 -11.33 -8.33
C PHE A 14 3.15 -11.72 -6.84
N VAL A 15 2.31 -12.66 -6.38
CA VAL A 15 2.34 -13.17 -5.00
C VAL A 15 3.69 -13.84 -4.70
N ALA A 16 4.19 -14.68 -5.60
CA ALA A 16 5.48 -15.35 -5.41
C ALA A 16 6.65 -14.36 -5.29
N VAL A 17 6.67 -13.31 -6.10
CA VAL A 17 7.71 -12.26 -6.04
C VAL A 17 7.67 -11.52 -4.70
N ILE A 18 6.48 -11.16 -4.20
CA ILE A 18 6.34 -10.50 -2.90
C ILE A 18 6.85 -11.41 -1.77
N ILE A 19 6.37 -12.66 -1.72
CA ILE A 19 6.79 -13.61 -0.69
C ILE A 19 8.30 -13.84 -0.75
N ALA A 20 8.86 -14.05 -1.93
CA ALA A 20 10.29 -14.25 -2.11
C ALA A 20 11.08 -13.02 -1.62
N ALA A 21 10.65 -11.79 -1.99
CA ALA A 21 11.33 -10.57 -1.57
C ALA A 21 11.34 -10.40 -0.05
N ILE A 22 10.25 -10.78 0.64
CA ILE A 22 10.16 -10.75 2.11
C ILE A 22 11.08 -11.81 2.73
N LEU A 23 11.03 -13.04 2.23
CA LEU A 23 11.76 -14.17 2.83
C LEU A 23 13.28 -14.06 2.63
N PHE A 24 13.74 -13.58 1.46
CA PHE A 24 15.17 -13.41 1.16
C PHE A 24 15.82 -12.26 1.94
N GLY A 25 15.02 -11.41 2.62
CA GLY A 25 15.50 -10.45 3.60
C GLY A 25 15.34 -8.98 3.21
N GLU A 26 15.89 -8.11 4.06
CA GLU A 26 15.66 -6.66 4.03
C GLU A 26 16.08 -6.01 2.70
N LYS A 27 17.22 -6.41 2.12
CA LYS A 27 17.73 -5.82 0.88
C LYS A 27 16.85 -6.15 -0.32
N THR A 28 16.33 -7.37 -0.39
CA THR A 28 15.41 -7.80 -1.47
C THR A 28 14.06 -7.11 -1.34
N LEU A 29 13.55 -6.96 -0.12
CA LEU A 29 12.33 -6.20 0.13
C LEU A 29 12.53 -4.72 -0.21
N ALA A 30 13.63 -4.09 0.21
CA ALA A 30 13.93 -2.70 -0.12
C ALA A 30 14.03 -2.47 -1.64
N THR A 31 14.66 -3.38 -2.35
CA THR A 31 14.73 -3.33 -3.82
C THR A 31 13.34 -3.42 -4.43
N LEU A 32 12.51 -4.36 -3.97
CA LEU A 32 11.12 -4.49 -4.44
C LEU A 32 10.31 -3.24 -4.16
N THR A 33 10.36 -2.71 -2.94
CA THR A 33 9.58 -1.52 -2.57
C THR A 33 10.01 -0.27 -3.33
N ILE A 34 11.30 -0.11 -3.66
CA ILE A 34 11.79 0.96 -4.54
C ILE A 34 11.21 0.81 -5.96
N ILE A 35 11.25 -0.40 -6.54
CA ILE A 35 10.71 -0.66 -7.88
C ILE A 35 9.20 -0.40 -7.89
N VAL A 36 8.47 -0.91 -6.91
CA VAL A 36 7.02 -0.71 -6.80
C VAL A 36 6.69 0.76 -6.59
N SER A 37 7.45 1.49 -5.76
CA SER A 37 7.29 2.94 -5.58
C SER A 37 7.49 3.69 -6.90
N PHE A 38 8.52 3.34 -7.69
CA PHE A 38 8.74 3.94 -9.01
C PHE A 38 7.55 3.74 -9.93
N LEU A 39 7.06 2.50 -10.05
CA LEU A 39 5.94 2.16 -10.92
C LEU A 39 4.64 2.86 -10.45
N SER A 40 4.36 2.85 -9.15
CA SER A 40 3.18 3.49 -8.56
C SER A 40 3.21 5.02 -8.67
N LEU A 41 4.39 5.65 -8.47
CA LEU A 41 4.56 7.09 -8.66
C LEU A 41 4.41 7.49 -10.14
N ASN A 42 4.89 6.66 -11.06
CA ASN A 42 4.71 6.89 -12.49
C ASN A 42 3.23 6.83 -12.89
N GLU A 43 2.48 5.84 -12.40
CA GLU A 43 1.04 5.74 -12.61
C GLU A 43 0.31 6.94 -12.01
N PHE A 44 0.59 7.27 -10.73
CA PHE A 44 0.00 8.41 -10.04
C PHE A 44 0.24 9.73 -10.79
N ASN A 45 1.49 10.01 -11.17
CA ASN A 45 1.85 11.22 -11.91
C ASN A 45 1.18 11.27 -13.30
N GLY A 46 1.07 10.11 -13.98
CA GLY A 46 0.37 9.99 -15.25
C GLY A 46 -1.12 10.32 -15.15
N LEU A 47 -1.79 9.84 -14.10
CA LEU A 47 -3.19 10.12 -13.81
C LEU A 47 -3.42 11.61 -13.51
N VAL A 48 -2.57 12.20 -12.68
CA VAL A 48 -2.63 13.64 -12.34
C VAL A 48 -2.42 14.50 -13.59
N LYS A 49 -1.43 14.16 -14.41
CA LYS A 49 -1.17 14.84 -15.69
C LYS A 49 -2.38 14.76 -16.63
N GLY A 50 -2.98 13.58 -16.76
CA GLY A 50 -4.12 13.38 -17.64
C GLY A 50 -5.35 14.21 -17.26
N LYS A 51 -5.59 14.44 -15.98
CA LYS A 51 -6.77 15.17 -15.49
C LYS A 51 -6.53 16.67 -15.30
N TYR A 52 -5.40 17.05 -14.73
CA TYR A 52 -5.15 18.42 -14.29
C TYR A 52 -4.14 19.16 -15.16
N ASN A 53 -3.58 18.49 -16.17
CA ASN A 53 -2.50 19.03 -17.00
C ASN A 53 -1.27 19.50 -16.19
N VAL A 54 -1.01 18.84 -15.06
CA VAL A 54 0.10 19.13 -14.17
C VAL A 54 1.18 18.06 -14.39
N ASN A 55 2.39 18.49 -14.68
CA ASN A 55 3.51 17.58 -14.91
C ASN A 55 4.36 17.43 -13.64
N VAL A 56 3.99 16.48 -12.78
CA VAL A 56 4.78 16.17 -11.57
C VAL A 56 6.09 15.50 -12.01
N PRO A 57 7.25 16.00 -11.55
CA PRO A 57 8.55 15.48 -11.99
C PRO A 57 8.80 14.08 -11.41
N LEU A 58 8.88 13.08 -12.30
CA LEU A 58 9.02 11.67 -11.90
C LEU A 58 10.38 11.39 -11.27
N VAL A 59 11.46 11.97 -11.80
CA VAL A 59 12.83 11.74 -11.31
C VAL A 59 12.94 12.19 -9.85
N GLU A 60 12.47 13.40 -9.55
CA GLU A 60 12.47 13.92 -8.19
C GLU A 60 11.54 13.11 -7.28
N SER A 61 10.38 12.69 -7.77
CA SER A 61 9.48 11.82 -6.99
C SER A 61 10.15 10.50 -6.61
N CYS A 62 10.86 9.89 -7.54
CA CYS A 62 11.57 8.63 -7.31
C CYS A 62 12.81 8.79 -6.42
N LEU A 63 13.58 9.88 -6.57
CA LEU A 63 14.69 10.17 -5.68
C LEU A 63 14.22 10.35 -4.23
N GLY A 64 13.11 11.04 -4.00
CA GLY A 64 12.50 11.15 -2.67
C GLY A 64 12.14 9.79 -2.07
N ALA A 65 11.52 8.90 -2.86
CA ALA A 65 11.19 7.55 -2.42
C ALA A 65 12.44 6.70 -2.11
N VAL A 66 13.49 6.80 -2.94
CA VAL A 66 14.78 6.14 -2.68
C VAL A 66 15.42 6.67 -1.41
N MET A 67 15.45 7.99 -1.21
CA MET A 67 16.02 8.60 0.00
C MET A 67 15.27 8.13 1.26
N MET A 68 13.94 8.07 1.25
CA MET A 68 13.13 7.58 2.37
C MET A 68 13.45 6.11 2.67
N THR A 69 13.42 5.24 1.67
CA THR A 69 13.72 3.81 1.88
C THR A 69 15.16 3.62 2.35
N ALA A 70 16.12 4.30 1.74
CA ALA A 70 17.52 4.24 2.12
C ALA A 70 17.77 4.76 3.55
N SER A 71 17.04 5.79 3.99
CA SER A 71 17.17 6.32 5.36
C SER A 71 16.81 5.29 6.43
N ILE A 72 15.97 4.32 6.08
CA ILE A 72 15.55 3.23 6.98
C ILE A 72 16.50 2.04 6.89
N VAL A 73 16.88 1.62 5.68
CA VAL A 73 17.59 0.35 5.44
C VAL A 73 19.11 0.46 5.64
N LEU A 74 19.66 1.67 5.48
CA LEU A 74 21.08 1.88 5.69
C LEU A 74 21.46 1.88 7.18
N PRO A 75 22.74 1.59 7.52
CA PRO A 75 23.22 1.71 8.90
C PRO A 75 22.84 3.05 9.52
N LEU A 76 22.50 3.07 10.80
CA LEU A 76 21.89 4.19 11.54
C LEU A 76 22.57 5.54 11.25
N LYS A 77 23.90 5.59 11.21
CA LYS A 77 24.67 6.81 10.93
C LYS A 77 24.28 7.42 9.56
N TYR A 78 24.26 6.61 8.51
CA TYR A 78 23.94 7.08 7.15
C TYR A 78 22.43 7.29 6.97
N GLY A 79 21.60 6.44 7.60
CA GLY A 79 20.16 6.57 7.60
C GLY A 79 19.68 7.87 8.22
N LEU A 80 20.20 8.24 9.40
CA LEU A 80 19.90 9.52 10.06
C LEU A 80 20.37 10.72 9.22
N THR A 81 21.55 10.60 8.57
CA THR A 81 22.04 11.66 7.68
C THR A 81 21.06 11.87 6.52
N LEU A 82 20.61 10.79 5.85
CA LEU A 82 19.64 10.90 4.76
C LEU A 82 18.28 11.45 5.25
N LEU A 83 17.79 10.99 6.39
CA LEU A 83 16.54 11.50 6.98
C LEU A 83 16.60 13.01 7.21
N PHE A 84 17.75 13.52 7.69
CA PHE A 84 17.97 14.95 7.89
C PHE A 84 17.90 15.74 6.58
N PHE A 85 18.32 15.14 5.45
CA PHE A 85 18.31 15.79 4.14
C PHE A 85 16.97 15.65 3.38
N ILE A 86 16.03 14.82 3.81
CA ILE A 86 14.74 14.64 3.12
C ILE A 86 13.94 15.96 3.06
N VAL A 87 13.83 16.67 4.17
CA VAL A 87 13.08 17.94 4.20
C VAL A 87 13.77 19.00 3.33
N PRO A 88 15.08 19.29 3.48
CA PRO A 88 15.81 20.16 2.55
C PRO A 88 15.63 19.76 1.08
N TYR A 89 15.66 18.47 0.78
CA TYR A 89 15.44 17.96 -0.57
C TYR A 89 14.09 18.39 -1.14
N TYR A 90 13.01 18.28 -0.36
CA TYR A 90 11.69 18.72 -0.81
C TYR A 90 11.64 20.24 -1.06
N PHE A 91 12.26 21.04 -0.20
CA PHE A 91 12.37 22.48 -0.44
C PHE A 91 13.16 22.80 -1.72
N VAL A 92 14.23 22.07 -2.01
CA VAL A 92 14.97 22.19 -3.27
C VAL A 92 14.08 21.83 -4.46
N CYS A 93 13.32 20.73 -4.40
CA CYS A 93 12.38 20.35 -5.44
C CYS A 93 11.32 21.43 -5.67
N MET A 94 10.79 22.04 -4.60
CA MET A 94 9.86 23.17 -4.71
C MET A 94 10.51 24.41 -5.35
N ALA A 95 11.76 24.71 -5.00
CA ALA A 95 12.50 25.85 -5.58
C ALA A 95 12.82 25.66 -7.06
N ILE A 96 13.07 24.41 -7.51
CA ILE A 96 13.32 24.11 -8.93
C ILE A 96 12.12 24.51 -9.80
N GLU A 97 10.87 24.46 -9.27
CA GLU A 97 9.68 24.87 -10.02
C GLU A 97 9.68 26.36 -10.41
N LEU A 98 10.48 27.23 -9.73
CA LEU A 98 10.65 28.62 -10.14
C LEU A 98 11.27 28.74 -11.56
N PHE A 99 12.08 27.75 -11.95
CA PHE A 99 12.75 27.70 -13.25
C PHE A 99 11.99 26.88 -14.28
N ARG A 100 10.95 26.14 -13.87
CA ARG A 100 10.07 25.38 -14.74
C ARG A 100 8.89 26.28 -15.13
N LYS A 101 8.69 26.50 -16.40
CA LYS A 101 7.55 27.30 -16.91
C LYS A 101 6.24 26.47 -16.90
N GLN A 102 5.87 25.95 -15.74
CA GLN A 102 4.60 25.25 -15.57
C GLN A 102 3.44 26.24 -15.34
N GLN A 103 2.24 25.87 -15.81
CA GLN A 103 1.06 26.72 -15.66
C GLN A 103 0.61 26.86 -14.19
N ASP A 104 0.78 25.80 -13.39
CA ASP A 104 0.34 25.78 -11.99
C ASP A 104 1.38 25.06 -11.10
N PRO A 105 2.43 25.77 -10.69
CA PRO A 105 3.49 25.20 -9.85
C PRO A 105 2.98 24.78 -8.47
N VAL A 106 1.95 25.42 -7.92
CA VAL A 106 1.38 25.06 -6.62
C VAL A 106 0.70 23.70 -6.68
N LYS A 107 -0.03 23.40 -7.74
CA LYS A 107 -0.56 22.04 -7.94
C LYS A 107 0.55 21.00 -8.13
N THR A 108 1.64 21.35 -8.82
CA THR A 108 2.80 20.47 -8.94
C THR A 108 3.36 20.11 -7.58
N TRP A 109 3.56 21.09 -6.69
CA TRP A 109 4.00 20.85 -5.31
C TRP A 109 3.02 19.98 -4.52
N ALA A 110 1.72 20.29 -4.62
CA ALA A 110 0.69 19.55 -3.90
C ALA A 110 0.68 18.06 -4.32
N PHE A 111 0.70 17.76 -5.62
CA PHE A 111 0.72 16.39 -6.10
C PHE A 111 2.06 15.69 -5.90
N PHE A 112 3.18 16.41 -5.99
CA PHE A 112 4.48 15.87 -5.62
C PHE A 112 4.50 15.42 -4.16
N LEU A 113 4.11 16.28 -3.23
CA LEU A 113 4.06 15.94 -1.80
C LEU A 113 3.02 14.85 -1.50
N LEU A 114 1.86 14.89 -2.17
CA LEU A 114 0.85 13.84 -2.02
C LEU A 114 1.40 12.48 -2.49
N GLY A 115 2.11 12.41 -3.60
CA GLY A 115 2.76 11.19 -4.06
C GLY A 115 3.79 10.66 -3.06
N GLN A 116 4.58 11.55 -2.45
CA GLN A 116 5.54 11.16 -1.41
C GLN A 116 4.82 10.59 -0.18
N LEU A 117 3.82 11.29 0.35
CA LEU A 117 3.08 10.87 1.55
C LEU A 117 2.24 9.62 1.31
N TYR A 118 1.60 9.51 0.16
CA TYR A 118 0.67 8.44 -0.14
C TYR A 118 1.36 7.15 -0.59
N ILE A 119 2.48 7.24 -1.31
CA ILE A 119 3.16 6.09 -1.92
C ILE A 119 4.54 5.84 -1.28
N ALA A 120 5.43 6.83 -1.28
CA ALA A 120 6.82 6.63 -0.87
C ALA A 120 6.95 6.35 0.64
N VAL A 121 6.25 7.11 1.48
CA VAL A 121 6.28 6.94 2.94
C VAL A 121 5.79 5.56 3.36
N PRO A 122 4.62 5.05 2.94
CA PRO A 122 4.18 3.71 3.32
C PRO A 122 5.14 2.60 2.90
N PHE A 123 5.69 2.67 1.68
CA PHE A 123 6.68 1.67 1.25
C PHE A 123 8.00 1.75 2.03
N ALA A 124 8.44 2.94 2.42
CA ALA A 124 9.59 3.09 3.30
C ALA A 124 9.29 2.51 4.69
N LEU A 125 8.13 2.82 5.28
CA LEU A 125 7.70 2.28 6.57
C LEU A 125 7.49 0.76 6.55
N LEU A 126 7.11 0.16 5.42
CA LEU A 126 7.05 -1.29 5.28
C LEU A 126 8.44 -1.93 5.51
N ASN A 127 9.52 -1.28 5.06
CA ASN A 127 10.88 -1.71 5.35
C ASN A 127 11.23 -1.53 6.84
N LEU A 128 10.73 -0.48 7.49
CA LEU A 128 10.93 -0.30 8.94
C LEU A 128 10.28 -1.45 9.73
N ILE A 129 9.09 -1.88 9.36
CA ILE A 129 8.46 -3.06 9.96
C ILE A 129 9.31 -4.31 9.72
N ALA A 130 9.84 -4.48 8.52
CA ALA A 130 10.67 -5.64 8.17
C ALA A 130 11.99 -5.70 8.97
N LEU A 131 12.56 -4.56 9.36
CA LEU A 131 13.73 -4.50 10.26
C LEU A 131 13.41 -4.99 11.67
N SER A 132 12.17 -4.82 12.13
CA SER A 132 11.72 -5.38 13.41
C SER A 132 11.46 -6.88 13.28
N ASP A 133 10.59 -7.27 12.35
CA ASP A 133 10.37 -8.67 11.95
C ASP A 133 9.72 -8.73 10.55
N LYS A 134 10.42 -9.36 9.60
CA LYS A 134 9.92 -9.54 8.23
C LYS A 134 8.63 -10.38 8.14
N LEU A 135 8.36 -11.21 9.13
CA LEU A 135 7.14 -12.02 9.17
C LEU A 135 5.90 -11.17 9.50
N ILE A 136 6.06 -10.01 10.17
CA ILE A 136 4.96 -9.05 10.33
C ILE A 136 4.58 -8.48 8.95
N VAL A 137 5.56 -8.18 8.10
CA VAL A 137 5.28 -7.74 6.71
C VAL A 137 4.54 -8.83 5.94
N LEU A 138 4.97 -10.09 6.06
CA LEU A 138 4.25 -11.22 5.45
C LEU A 138 2.81 -11.32 5.96
N ALA A 139 2.61 -11.15 7.27
CA ALA A 139 1.28 -11.16 7.87
C ALA A 139 0.39 -10.04 7.31
N ILE A 140 0.92 -8.82 7.11
CA ILE A 140 0.16 -7.73 6.47
C ILE A 140 -0.42 -8.19 5.12
N PHE A 141 0.41 -8.74 4.24
CA PHE A 141 -0.04 -9.21 2.93
C PHE A 141 -1.04 -10.35 3.04
N VAL A 142 -0.74 -11.37 3.84
CA VAL A 142 -1.62 -12.54 3.99
C VAL A 142 -2.97 -12.14 4.56
N LEU A 143 -3.00 -11.28 5.60
CA LEU A 143 -4.25 -10.84 6.23
C LEU A 143 -5.10 -9.99 5.27
N ILE A 144 -4.48 -9.14 4.45
CA ILE A 144 -5.18 -8.40 3.38
C ILE A 144 -5.77 -9.38 2.36
N TRP A 145 -4.98 -10.34 1.85
CA TRP A 145 -5.45 -11.30 0.85
C TRP A 145 -6.58 -12.20 1.39
N VAL A 146 -6.49 -12.62 2.66
CA VAL A 146 -7.55 -13.37 3.35
C VAL A 146 -8.80 -12.51 3.46
N ASN A 147 -8.67 -11.27 3.97
CA ASN A 147 -9.78 -10.34 4.08
C ASN A 147 -10.49 -10.13 2.73
N ASP A 148 -9.75 -9.81 1.68
CA ASP A 148 -10.34 -9.51 0.36
C ASP A 148 -11.03 -10.73 -0.25
N THR A 149 -10.40 -11.90 -0.13
CA THR A 149 -10.97 -13.16 -0.62
C THR A 149 -12.29 -13.49 0.09
N PHE A 150 -12.29 -13.45 1.41
CA PHE A 150 -13.48 -13.80 2.18
C PHE A 150 -14.53 -12.69 2.20
N ALA A 151 -14.13 -11.42 2.07
CA ALA A 151 -15.07 -10.33 1.85
C ALA A 151 -15.84 -10.51 0.53
N TYR A 152 -15.14 -10.93 -0.54
CA TYR A 152 -15.77 -11.24 -1.81
C TYR A 152 -16.73 -12.44 -1.70
N LEU A 153 -16.27 -13.56 -1.11
CA LEU A 153 -17.07 -14.77 -0.97
C LEU A 153 -18.31 -14.56 -0.11
N THR A 154 -18.16 -13.90 1.06
CA THR A 154 -19.27 -13.59 1.97
C THR A 154 -20.23 -12.61 1.32
N GLY A 155 -19.76 -11.53 0.72
CA GLY A 155 -20.62 -10.55 0.04
C GLY A 155 -21.42 -11.16 -1.13
N MET A 156 -20.84 -12.14 -1.83
CA MET A 156 -21.55 -12.88 -2.87
C MET A 156 -22.56 -13.88 -2.29
N GLY A 157 -22.19 -14.58 -1.23
CA GLY A 157 -23.08 -15.56 -0.55
C GLY A 157 -24.28 -14.90 0.13
N THR A 158 -24.07 -13.81 0.83
CA THR A 158 -25.13 -13.09 1.57
C THR A 158 -26.08 -12.32 0.66
N SER A 159 -25.64 -11.95 -0.54
CA SER A 159 -26.46 -11.18 -1.48
C SER A 159 -27.81 -11.85 -1.84
N LYS A 160 -27.87 -13.18 -1.74
CA LYS A 160 -29.06 -13.98 -2.06
C LYS A 160 -29.94 -14.28 -0.86
N THR A 161 -29.44 -14.11 0.38
CA THR A 161 -30.11 -14.57 1.63
C THR A 161 -30.47 -13.43 2.56
N ILE A 162 -29.50 -12.61 2.96
CA ILE A 162 -29.65 -11.57 3.98
C ILE A 162 -29.78 -10.18 3.34
N GLY A 163 -29.36 -10.04 2.09
CA GLY A 163 -29.22 -8.78 1.39
C GLY A 163 -27.77 -8.41 1.14
N ASN A 164 -27.56 -7.23 0.59
CA ASN A 164 -26.21 -6.71 0.28
C ASN A 164 -26.21 -5.20 0.53
N HIS A 165 -25.95 -4.81 1.79
CA HIS A 165 -25.89 -3.43 2.21
C HIS A 165 -24.58 -2.79 1.74
N LYS A 166 -24.66 -1.95 0.72
CA LYS A 166 -23.48 -1.31 0.11
C LYS A 166 -22.84 -0.34 1.06
N MET A 167 -21.51 -0.42 1.20
CA MET A 167 -20.74 0.50 2.05
C MET A 167 -20.67 1.91 1.44
N PHE A 168 -20.15 2.00 0.22
CA PHE A 168 -19.94 3.27 -0.50
C PHE A 168 -20.30 3.13 -1.98
N PRO A 169 -21.62 3.15 -2.33
CA PRO A 169 -22.10 2.89 -3.70
C PRO A 169 -21.49 3.80 -4.74
N ARG A 170 -21.26 5.07 -4.39
CA ARG A 170 -20.68 6.09 -5.29
C ARG A 170 -19.23 5.78 -5.67
N VAL A 171 -18.47 5.14 -4.81
CA VAL A 171 -17.03 4.93 -4.95
C VAL A 171 -16.74 3.50 -5.38
N SER A 172 -17.25 2.54 -4.62
CA SER A 172 -17.05 1.10 -4.82
C SER A 172 -18.38 0.34 -4.69
N PRO A 173 -19.18 0.24 -5.76
CA PRO A 173 -20.52 -0.35 -5.70
C PRO A 173 -20.56 -1.86 -5.41
N LYS A 174 -19.39 -2.52 -5.43
CA LYS A 174 -19.29 -3.95 -5.16
C LYS A 174 -19.07 -4.27 -3.68
N LYS A 175 -18.52 -3.33 -2.89
CA LYS A 175 -18.24 -3.54 -1.46
C LYS A 175 -19.52 -3.47 -0.62
N SER A 176 -19.69 -4.43 0.31
CA SER A 176 -20.80 -4.51 1.26
C SER A 176 -20.33 -4.65 2.69
N TRP A 177 -21.16 -4.27 3.65
CA TRP A 177 -20.88 -4.42 5.07
C TRP A 177 -20.78 -5.89 5.49
N GLU A 178 -21.63 -6.75 4.93
CA GLU A 178 -21.59 -8.20 5.16
C GLU A 178 -20.28 -8.81 4.65
N GLY A 179 -19.82 -8.35 3.47
CA GLY A 179 -18.52 -8.74 2.94
C GLY A 179 -17.39 -8.33 3.87
N LEU A 180 -17.36 -7.08 4.31
CA LEU A 180 -16.35 -6.61 5.27
C LEU A 180 -16.35 -7.43 6.56
N ALA A 181 -17.53 -7.70 7.13
CA ALA A 181 -17.63 -8.49 8.36
C ALA A 181 -17.08 -9.91 8.16
N GLY A 182 -17.45 -10.58 7.05
CA GLY A 182 -16.92 -11.92 6.74
C GLY A 182 -15.41 -11.94 6.51
N GLY A 183 -14.88 -10.95 5.79
CA GLY A 183 -13.43 -10.78 5.60
C GLY A 183 -12.70 -10.56 6.92
N ALA A 184 -13.23 -9.67 7.77
CA ALA A 184 -12.67 -9.37 9.09
C ALA A 184 -12.62 -10.59 10.01
N VAL A 185 -13.70 -11.36 10.08
CA VAL A 185 -13.73 -12.61 10.87
C VAL A 185 -12.64 -13.57 10.39
N MET A 186 -12.49 -13.76 9.10
CA MET A 186 -11.48 -14.68 8.55
C MET A 186 -10.05 -14.15 8.70
N ALA A 187 -9.84 -12.83 8.64
CA ALA A 187 -8.54 -12.24 8.97
C ALA A 187 -8.18 -12.45 10.45
N VAL A 188 -9.13 -12.32 11.37
CA VAL A 188 -8.93 -12.65 12.79
C VAL A 188 -8.62 -14.14 12.97
N VAL A 189 -9.33 -15.05 12.30
CA VAL A 189 -9.00 -16.48 12.34
C VAL A 189 -7.58 -16.74 11.84
N ALA A 190 -7.20 -16.12 10.72
CA ALA A 190 -5.85 -16.25 10.18
C ALA A 190 -4.79 -15.70 11.14
N SER A 191 -5.05 -14.59 11.85
CA SER A 191 -4.13 -14.02 12.83
C SER A 191 -3.93 -14.92 14.04
N VAL A 192 -4.98 -15.60 14.50
CA VAL A 192 -4.89 -16.63 15.56
C VAL A 192 -4.04 -17.82 15.10
N ILE A 193 -4.16 -18.22 13.83
CA ILE A 193 -3.30 -19.26 13.26
C ILE A 193 -1.84 -18.78 13.25
N PHE A 194 -1.57 -17.54 12.81
CA PHE A 194 -0.22 -16.97 12.89
C PHE A 194 0.34 -17.00 14.32
N SER A 195 -0.46 -16.63 15.33
CA SER A 195 -0.03 -16.64 16.74
C SER A 195 0.34 -18.02 17.28
N ARG A 196 -0.13 -19.10 16.62
CA ARG A 196 0.16 -20.49 17.01
C ARG A 196 1.30 -21.12 16.22
N LEU A 197 1.55 -20.63 15.02
CA LEU A 197 2.57 -21.20 14.12
C LEU A 197 3.91 -20.47 14.21
N THR A 198 3.93 -19.27 14.73
CA THR A 198 5.10 -18.41 14.70
C THR A 198 5.31 -17.73 16.07
N ASP A 199 6.53 -17.74 16.55
CA ASP A 199 6.95 -16.99 17.74
C ASP A 199 7.47 -15.61 17.31
N ILE A 200 6.65 -14.90 16.53
CA ILE A 200 7.01 -13.61 15.94
C ILE A 200 6.92 -12.53 17.02
N ALA A 201 8.02 -11.83 17.25
CA ALA A 201 8.10 -10.63 18.08
C ALA A 201 7.54 -10.80 19.52
N GLY A 202 7.34 -12.02 19.99
CA GLY A 202 6.74 -12.31 21.29
C GLY A 202 5.27 -11.89 21.42
N PHE A 203 4.56 -11.70 20.32
CA PHE A 203 3.16 -11.24 20.33
C PHE A 203 2.22 -12.28 20.95
N SER A 204 1.43 -11.84 21.91
CA SER A 204 0.28 -12.59 22.41
C SER A 204 -0.79 -12.78 21.33
N THR A 205 -1.67 -13.76 21.50
CA THR A 205 -2.83 -13.95 20.60
C THR A 205 -3.71 -12.70 20.53
N ALA A 206 -3.84 -11.95 21.63
CA ALA A 206 -4.63 -10.71 21.64
C ALA A 206 -4.00 -9.62 20.76
N GLU A 207 -2.68 -9.48 20.80
CA GLU A 207 -1.95 -8.53 19.95
C GLU A 207 -2.05 -8.91 18.46
N TRP A 208 -2.01 -10.20 18.14
CA TRP A 208 -2.26 -10.67 16.78
C TRP A 208 -3.67 -10.35 16.28
N ILE A 209 -4.69 -10.53 17.13
CA ILE A 209 -6.07 -10.15 16.80
C ILE A 209 -6.18 -8.63 16.60
N GLY A 210 -5.56 -7.85 17.49
CA GLY A 210 -5.52 -6.39 17.35
C GLY A 210 -4.87 -5.95 16.04
N LEU A 211 -3.73 -6.56 15.67
CA LEU A 211 -3.06 -6.32 14.40
C LEU A 211 -3.96 -6.62 13.20
N ALA A 212 -4.68 -7.77 13.22
CA ALA A 212 -5.59 -8.13 12.15
C ALA A 212 -6.73 -7.11 11.99
N ILE A 213 -7.32 -6.66 13.09
CA ILE A 213 -8.37 -5.63 13.06
C ILE A 213 -7.84 -4.33 12.45
N VAL A 214 -6.66 -3.89 12.86
CA VAL A 214 -6.02 -2.69 12.32
C VAL A 214 -5.77 -2.83 10.82
N ILE A 215 -5.22 -3.96 10.37
CA ILE A 215 -4.94 -4.23 8.94
C ILE A 215 -6.24 -4.21 8.13
N VAL A 216 -7.31 -4.84 8.61
CA VAL A 216 -8.61 -4.87 7.92
C VAL A 216 -9.20 -3.47 7.80
N VAL A 217 -9.20 -2.70 8.89
CA VAL A 217 -9.77 -1.34 8.91
C VAL A 217 -8.98 -0.42 7.98
N PHE A 218 -7.67 -0.33 8.18
CA PHE A 218 -6.83 0.56 7.39
C PHE A 218 -6.74 0.10 5.93
N GLY A 219 -6.62 -1.20 5.65
CA GLY A 219 -6.61 -1.72 4.30
C GLY A 219 -7.91 -1.44 3.54
N THR A 220 -9.07 -1.60 4.21
CA THR A 220 -10.37 -1.24 3.60
C THR A 220 -10.46 0.26 3.30
N ILE A 221 -10.00 1.11 4.22
CA ILE A 221 -9.94 2.56 4.01
C ILE A 221 -9.01 2.90 2.84
N GLY A 222 -7.86 2.24 2.74
CA GLY A 222 -6.89 2.46 1.67
C GLY A 222 -7.46 2.22 0.27
N ASP A 223 -8.06 1.05 0.05
CA ASP A 223 -8.75 0.74 -1.23
C ASP A 223 -9.89 1.75 -1.52
N LEU A 224 -10.66 2.15 -0.50
CA LEU A 224 -11.71 3.16 -0.70
C LEU A 224 -11.13 4.53 -1.06
N CYS A 225 -10.03 4.95 -0.43
CA CYS A 225 -9.34 6.21 -0.73
C CYS A 225 -8.78 6.21 -2.16
N GLU A 226 -8.14 5.12 -2.57
CA GLU A 226 -7.67 4.97 -3.94
C GLU A 226 -8.82 4.95 -4.94
N SER A 227 -9.90 4.26 -4.60
CA SER A 227 -11.13 4.26 -5.41
C SER A 227 -11.71 5.67 -5.56
N ILE A 228 -11.76 6.49 -4.49
CA ILE A 228 -12.18 7.91 -4.57
C ILE A 228 -11.26 8.67 -5.53
N PHE A 229 -9.95 8.52 -5.37
CA PHE A 229 -8.96 9.17 -6.22
C PHE A 229 -9.19 8.82 -7.69
N LYS A 230 -9.30 7.55 -8.04
CA LYS A 230 -9.57 7.09 -9.41
C LYS A 230 -10.89 7.65 -9.97
N ARG A 231 -11.99 7.62 -9.20
CA ARG A 231 -13.28 8.17 -9.68
C ARG A 231 -13.22 9.68 -9.89
N THR A 232 -12.50 10.41 -9.02
CA THR A 232 -12.29 11.86 -9.19
C THR A 232 -11.53 12.16 -10.48
N LEU A 233 -10.58 11.31 -10.86
CA LEU A 233 -9.82 11.44 -12.09
C LEU A 233 -10.58 10.91 -13.33
N GLY A 234 -11.75 10.28 -13.16
CA GLY A 234 -12.58 9.76 -14.25
C GLY A 234 -12.08 8.40 -14.78
N VAL A 235 -11.25 7.69 -14.03
CA VAL A 235 -10.72 6.38 -14.43
C VAL A 235 -11.21 5.28 -13.47
N LYS A 236 -10.95 4.04 -13.86
CA LYS A 236 -11.26 2.87 -13.04
C LYS A 236 -9.99 2.21 -12.49
N ASP A 237 -8.99 2.07 -13.31
CA ASP A 237 -7.72 1.41 -12.98
C ASP A 237 -6.60 2.45 -13.05
N SER A 238 -5.57 2.33 -12.20
CA SER A 238 -4.46 3.30 -12.12
C SER A 238 -3.51 3.20 -13.33
N GLY A 239 -3.45 2.02 -13.95
CA GLY A 239 -2.58 1.72 -15.08
C GLY A 239 -2.90 0.39 -15.73
N THR A 240 -1.98 -0.08 -16.58
CA THR A 240 -2.12 -1.34 -17.33
C THR A 240 -0.84 -2.20 -17.25
N ILE A 241 0.05 -1.90 -16.31
CA ILE A 241 1.37 -2.55 -16.18
C ILE A 241 1.22 -4.06 -15.92
N LEU A 242 0.21 -4.45 -15.13
CA LEU A 242 -0.04 -5.86 -14.83
C LEU A 242 -1.15 -6.41 -15.74
N PRO A 243 -0.81 -7.26 -16.74
CA PRO A 243 -1.79 -7.77 -17.69
C PRO A 243 -2.96 -8.49 -17.00
N GLY A 244 -4.18 -7.97 -17.21
CA GLY A 244 -5.41 -8.50 -16.62
C GLY A 244 -5.66 -8.10 -15.14
N HIS A 245 -4.72 -7.33 -14.53
CA HIS A 245 -4.82 -6.90 -13.13
C HIS A 245 -4.82 -5.37 -12.92
N GLY A 246 -4.67 -4.57 -13.98
CA GLY A 246 -4.64 -3.11 -13.86
C GLY A 246 -3.24 -2.56 -13.57
N GLY A 247 -3.16 -1.50 -12.81
CA GLY A 247 -1.92 -0.85 -12.45
C GLY A 247 -1.21 -1.46 -11.23
N MET A 248 0.01 -1.01 -11.03
CA MET A 248 0.80 -1.37 -9.84
C MET A 248 0.17 -0.75 -8.57
N LEU A 249 -0.24 0.51 -8.64
CA LEU A 249 -0.89 1.20 -7.52
C LEU A 249 -2.17 0.48 -7.08
N ASP A 250 -2.99 -0.01 -8.04
CA ASP A 250 -4.20 -0.81 -7.77
C ASP A 250 -3.94 -2.11 -6.95
N ARG A 251 -2.70 -2.57 -6.87
CA ARG A 251 -2.32 -3.81 -6.15
C ARG A 251 -1.81 -3.56 -4.75
N PHE A 252 -1.47 -2.33 -4.43
CA PHE A 252 -0.90 -1.96 -3.13
C PHE A 252 -1.77 -0.95 -2.36
N ASP A 253 -2.93 -0.56 -2.90
CA ASP A 253 -3.85 0.41 -2.31
C ASP A 253 -4.17 0.12 -0.83
N SER A 254 -4.55 -1.11 -0.51
CA SER A 254 -4.80 -1.58 0.86
C SER A 254 -3.51 -1.64 1.69
N VAL A 255 -2.40 -2.05 1.08
CA VAL A 255 -1.10 -2.20 1.77
C VAL A 255 -0.58 -0.84 2.25
N LEU A 256 -0.71 0.22 1.43
CA LEU A 256 -0.23 1.55 1.77
C LEU A 256 -0.83 2.04 3.09
N PHE A 257 -2.14 1.93 3.28
CA PHE A 257 -2.79 2.34 4.52
C PHE A 257 -2.60 1.33 5.65
N ALA A 258 -2.65 0.03 5.37
CA ALA A 258 -2.42 -1.00 6.38
C ALA A 258 -1.03 -0.89 7.00
N THR A 259 0.00 -0.51 6.22
CA THR A 259 1.35 -0.23 6.74
C THR A 259 1.34 0.89 7.76
N ILE A 260 0.65 2.00 7.48
CA ILE A 260 0.53 3.13 8.43
C ILE A 260 -0.18 2.67 9.71
N GLY A 261 -1.31 1.97 9.57
CA GLY A 261 -2.05 1.42 10.72
C GLY A 261 -1.19 0.46 11.55
N THR A 262 -0.42 -0.40 10.89
CA THR A 262 0.49 -1.33 11.57
C THR A 262 1.57 -0.59 12.36
N ILE A 263 2.23 0.42 11.80
CA ILE A 263 3.24 1.23 12.53
C ILE A 263 2.62 1.89 13.76
N MET A 264 1.42 2.48 13.62
CA MET A 264 0.72 3.07 14.76
C MET A 264 0.41 2.03 15.84
N TYR A 265 -0.06 0.85 15.44
CA TYR A 265 -0.37 -0.24 16.36
C TYR A 265 0.87 -0.77 17.07
N LEU A 266 1.96 -1.02 16.32
CA LEU A 266 3.24 -1.44 16.90
C LEU A 266 3.78 -0.41 17.91
N GLY A 267 3.70 0.88 17.57
CA GLY A 267 4.09 1.95 18.48
C GLY A 267 3.30 1.93 19.81
N ILE A 268 2.01 1.59 19.77
CA ILE A 268 1.18 1.50 20.99
C ILE A 268 1.58 0.29 21.84
N ILE A 269 1.66 -0.91 21.26
CA ILE A 269 1.94 -2.14 22.03
C ILE A 269 3.38 -2.23 22.55
N THR A 270 4.34 -1.55 21.91
CA THR A 270 5.73 -1.51 22.38
C THR A 270 5.99 -0.42 23.43
N THR A 271 5.06 0.51 23.61
CA THR A 271 5.18 1.62 24.59
C THR A 271 4.51 1.27 25.93
N ILE A 272 3.63 0.27 25.94
CA ILE A 272 2.95 -0.24 27.14
C ILE A 272 3.73 -1.41 27.71
#